data_4c1036f6d9070fc7d7c6a6a1fa7b4548
#
_entry.id   4c1036f6d9070fc7d7c6a6a1fa7b4548
#
_cell.length_a   1.000
_cell.length_b   1.000
_cell.length_c   1.000
_cell.angle_alpha   90.00
_cell.angle_beta   90.00
_cell.angle_gamma   90.00
#
_symmetry.space_group_name_H-M   'P 1'
#
loop_
_entity.id
_entity.type
_entity.pdbx_description
1 polymer ?
#
loop_
_entity_poly.entity_id
_entity_poly.type
_entity_poly.pdbx_seq_one_letter_code
_entity_poly.pdbx_strand_id
1 'polypeptide(L)'
;MSNIEKAVSFMIDIAKDDSHGYDQIHRTGGTDYDCSSLVGTALNQAGFNVKKSSTTRTLRAQLLACGFKTVSVGGARKRGDIFLKEGHHVVMCTGANNIVHASINEKGKTTGGKPGDQTGKEICVRSFYNYKGGWDYHFRFSDAISTQPTTKPSTTPKNDLVALGQQHTINYTGHNIGVDGMYGPQTRANIVRCFQVAMNHDYGSRLKVDGACGKNTINALGKHYVKYGETQEMVRAVQVALYCYGFNPGKTDAIFGDNTKLAVLQFQRAKGLTADGIAGKNTIKALMGI
;
A
#
# COMPACT_ATOMS: atom_id res chain seq x y z
N MET A 1 2.35 24.76 -1.13
CA MET A 1 3.18 23.75 -0.42
C MET A 1 2.55 22.41 -0.72
N SER A 2 3.30 21.44 -1.24
CA SER A 2 2.80 20.10 -1.53
C SER A 2 2.41 19.36 -0.24
N ASN A 3 1.59 18.29 -0.36
CA ASN A 3 1.18 17.54 0.83
C ASN A 3 2.36 16.89 1.55
N ILE A 4 3.34 16.35 0.80
CA ILE A 4 4.54 15.77 1.43
C ILE A 4 5.38 16.83 2.15
N GLU A 5 5.46 18.04 1.62
CA GLU A 5 6.18 19.14 2.26
C GLU A 5 5.51 19.58 3.57
N LYS A 6 4.16 19.57 3.62
CA LYS A 6 3.41 19.82 4.88
C LYS A 6 3.74 18.77 5.94
N ALA A 7 3.83 17.49 5.55
CA ALA A 7 4.18 16.41 6.46
C ALA A 7 5.60 16.56 7.00
N VAL A 8 6.58 16.88 6.13
CA VAL A 8 7.96 17.11 6.56
C VAL A 8 8.05 18.30 7.51
N SER A 9 7.38 19.42 7.18
CA SER A 9 7.37 20.62 8.02
C SER A 9 6.79 20.33 9.39
N PHE A 10 5.63 19.64 9.45
CA PHE A 10 5.03 19.21 10.72
C PHE A 10 6.01 18.43 11.59
N MET A 11 6.70 17.42 11.04
CA MET A 11 7.65 16.61 11.81
C MET A 11 8.85 17.43 12.30
N ILE A 12 9.31 18.40 11.51
CA ILE A 12 10.41 19.31 11.90
C ILE A 12 9.95 20.24 13.03
N ASP A 13 8.70 20.72 12.98
CA ASP A 13 8.16 21.62 14.01
C ASP A 13 8.00 20.86 15.34
N ILE A 14 7.50 19.61 15.31
CA ILE A 14 7.45 18.73 16.50
C ILE A 14 8.87 18.49 17.05
N ALA A 15 9.87 18.27 16.18
CA ALA A 15 11.25 18.03 16.60
C ALA A 15 11.95 19.29 17.21
N LYS A 16 11.30 20.46 17.19
CA LYS A 16 11.76 21.71 17.82
C LYS A 16 10.97 22.07 19.06
N ASP A 17 9.93 21.32 19.35
CA ASP A 17 9.00 21.56 20.44
C ASP A 17 9.19 20.51 21.53
N ASP A 18 9.96 20.87 22.55
CA ASP A 18 10.30 19.97 23.66
C ASP A 18 9.06 19.55 24.50
N SER A 19 7.87 20.10 24.22
CA SER A 19 6.62 19.62 24.84
C SER A 19 6.18 18.25 24.30
N HIS A 20 6.83 17.75 23.24
CA HIS A 20 6.59 16.47 22.60
C HIS A 20 7.78 15.52 22.77
N GLY A 21 7.56 14.35 23.38
CA GLY A 21 8.59 13.35 23.64
C GLY A 21 8.31 12.00 22.97
N TYR A 22 9.06 10.98 23.40
CA TYR A 22 8.93 9.63 22.87
C TYR A 22 8.23 8.67 23.86
N ASP A 23 7.10 8.12 23.49
CA ASP A 23 6.44 7.02 24.21
C ASP A 23 5.67 6.11 23.26
N GLN A 24 5.78 4.78 23.43
CA GLN A 24 5.02 3.79 22.64
C GLN A 24 3.60 3.53 23.18
N ILE A 25 3.31 3.91 24.41
CA ILE A 25 1.98 3.72 25.02
C ILE A 25 1.12 4.96 24.76
N HIS A 26 1.64 6.16 25.04
CA HIS A 26 0.91 7.43 24.94
C HIS A 26 1.13 8.17 23.61
N ARG A 27 1.26 7.41 22.52
CA ARG A 27 1.71 7.87 21.19
C ARG A 27 0.61 8.41 20.26
N THR A 28 -0.67 8.42 20.68
CA THR A 28 -1.78 8.85 19.83
C THR A 28 -2.69 9.83 20.55
N GLY A 29 -2.76 11.06 20.04
CA GLY A 29 -3.65 12.10 20.56
C GLY A 29 -3.18 12.80 21.83
N GLY A 30 -1.92 12.59 22.24
CA GLY A 30 -1.30 13.22 23.38
C GLY A 30 -0.09 14.08 22.99
N THR A 31 0.77 14.31 23.98
CA THR A 31 2.02 15.06 23.83
C THR A 31 3.12 14.26 23.14
N ASP A 32 3.07 12.91 23.22
CA ASP A 32 4.18 12.06 22.82
C ASP A 32 3.90 11.24 21.58
N TYR A 33 4.96 10.80 20.93
CA TYR A 33 4.92 9.99 19.71
C TYR A 33 5.89 8.82 19.78
N ASP A 34 5.60 7.73 19.06
CA ASP A 34 6.63 6.82 18.61
C ASP A 34 7.02 7.14 17.15
N CYS A 35 8.00 6.42 16.60
CA CYS A 35 8.48 6.66 15.24
C CYS A 35 7.35 6.55 14.19
N SER A 36 6.44 5.61 14.35
CA SER A 36 5.38 5.33 13.38
C SER A 36 4.16 6.22 13.55
N SER A 37 3.81 6.59 14.78
CA SER A 37 2.70 7.51 15.02
C SER A 37 3.05 8.94 14.66
N LEU A 38 4.31 9.36 14.81
CA LEU A 38 4.78 10.67 14.35
C LEU A 38 4.64 10.78 12.81
N VAL A 39 5.17 9.80 12.07
CA VAL A 39 5.03 9.76 10.60
C VAL A 39 3.56 9.66 10.20
N GLY A 40 2.77 8.79 10.87
CA GLY A 40 1.35 8.63 10.59
C GLY A 40 0.55 9.90 10.83
N THR A 41 0.83 10.64 11.91
CA THR A 41 0.17 11.91 12.23
C THR A 41 0.55 12.99 11.22
N ALA A 42 1.82 13.11 10.89
CA ALA A 42 2.32 14.07 9.90
C ALA A 42 1.65 13.88 8.53
N LEU A 43 1.58 12.65 8.06
CA LEU A 43 0.94 12.31 6.79
C LEU A 43 -0.58 12.53 6.84
N ASN A 44 -1.24 12.16 7.94
CA ASN A 44 -2.67 12.38 8.11
C ASN A 44 -3.03 13.87 8.07
N GLN A 45 -2.31 14.71 8.80
CA GLN A 45 -2.53 16.16 8.81
C GLN A 45 -2.21 16.81 7.45
N ALA A 46 -1.28 16.22 6.71
CA ALA A 46 -0.94 16.65 5.35
C ALA A 46 -1.99 16.23 4.30
N GLY A 47 -3.04 15.49 4.69
CA GLY A 47 -4.13 15.08 3.81
C GLY A 47 -3.95 13.68 3.18
N PHE A 48 -2.96 12.90 3.62
CA PHE A 48 -2.85 11.49 3.23
C PHE A 48 -3.78 10.62 4.10
N ASN A 49 -4.36 9.59 3.51
CA ASN A 49 -5.20 8.63 4.25
C ASN A 49 -4.35 7.61 5.03
N VAL A 50 -3.51 8.12 5.93
CA VAL A 50 -2.67 7.35 6.85
C VAL A 50 -3.21 7.51 8.26
N LYS A 51 -3.32 6.43 9.03
CA LYS A 51 -3.82 6.49 10.40
C LYS A 51 -2.76 7.06 11.34
N LYS A 52 -3.15 7.98 12.23
CA LYS A 52 -2.28 8.49 13.31
C LYS A 52 -1.76 7.38 14.23
N SER A 53 -2.55 6.33 14.43
CA SER A 53 -2.20 5.13 15.21
C SER A 53 -1.37 4.09 14.44
N SER A 54 -0.80 4.43 13.27
CA SER A 54 0.00 3.50 12.48
C SER A 54 1.15 2.90 13.29
N THR A 55 1.51 1.68 12.96
CA THR A 55 2.71 1.00 13.46
C THR A 55 3.67 0.76 12.28
N THR A 56 4.93 0.48 12.58
CA THR A 56 5.91 0.13 11.54
C THR A 56 5.49 -1.10 10.71
N ARG A 57 4.64 -1.97 11.24
CA ARG A 57 4.07 -3.13 10.53
C ARG A 57 2.89 -2.77 9.61
N THR A 58 2.14 -1.71 9.94
CA THR A 58 0.96 -1.30 9.17
C THR A 58 1.23 -0.15 8.20
N LEU A 59 2.32 0.57 8.42
CA LEU A 59 2.62 1.82 7.69
C LEU A 59 2.91 1.56 6.21
N ARG A 60 3.61 0.47 5.88
CA ARG A 60 3.92 0.09 4.49
C ARG A 60 2.68 0.07 3.60
N ALA A 61 1.65 -0.67 4.02
CA ALA A 61 0.43 -0.80 3.24
C ALA A 61 -0.29 0.54 3.08
N GLN A 62 -0.28 1.39 4.10
CA GLN A 62 -0.91 2.70 4.06
C GLN A 62 -0.15 3.68 3.16
N LEU A 63 1.18 3.67 3.18
CA LEU A 63 2.01 4.49 2.29
C LEU A 63 1.76 4.13 0.82
N LEU A 64 1.77 2.84 0.49
CA LEU A 64 1.48 2.37 -0.86
C LEU A 64 0.06 2.76 -1.30
N ALA A 65 -0.93 2.62 -0.42
CA ALA A 65 -2.31 3.02 -0.69
C ALA A 65 -2.48 4.54 -0.89
N CYS A 66 -1.55 5.35 -0.35
CA CYS A 66 -1.51 6.79 -0.54
C CYS A 66 -0.69 7.24 -1.76
N GLY A 67 -0.19 6.31 -2.58
CA GLY A 67 0.55 6.61 -3.81
C GLY A 67 2.07 6.78 -3.61
N PHE A 68 2.61 6.46 -2.42
CA PHE A 68 4.05 6.34 -2.27
C PHE A 68 4.57 5.15 -3.07
N LYS A 69 5.69 5.33 -3.75
CA LYS A 69 6.37 4.27 -4.50
C LYS A 69 7.61 3.81 -3.74
N THR A 70 7.91 2.52 -3.82
CA THR A 70 9.21 2.01 -3.37
C THR A 70 10.27 2.34 -4.40
N VAL A 71 11.40 2.85 -3.92
CA VAL A 71 12.61 3.11 -4.71
C VAL A 71 13.77 2.33 -4.11
N SER A 72 14.91 2.28 -4.80
CA SER A 72 16.11 1.57 -4.30
C SER A 72 16.54 2.13 -2.94
N VAL A 73 16.71 1.26 -1.94
CA VAL A 73 17.16 1.63 -0.58
C VAL A 73 18.52 2.32 -0.61
N GLY A 74 19.42 1.92 -1.52
CA GLY A 74 20.74 2.55 -1.74
C GLY A 74 20.72 3.77 -2.66
N GLY A 75 19.54 4.15 -3.17
CA GLY A 75 19.40 5.27 -4.10
C GLY A 75 19.52 6.65 -3.44
N ALA A 76 19.62 7.69 -4.28
CA ALA A 76 19.65 9.07 -3.80
C ALA A 76 18.40 9.41 -2.99
N ARG A 77 18.59 10.03 -1.83
CA ARG A 77 17.52 10.47 -0.92
C ARG A 77 17.02 11.85 -1.32
N LYS A 78 15.72 12.06 -1.14
CA LYS A 78 15.06 13.36 -1.34
C LYS A 78 14.27 13.73 -0.08
N ARG A 79 14.01 15.03 0.08
CA ARG A 79 13.11 15.53 1.12
C ARG A 79 11.72 14.90 0.97
N GLY A 80 11.16 14.38 2.07
CA GLY A 80 9.89 13.65 2.11
C GLY A 80 10.01 12.15 1.83
N ASP A 81 11.20 11.63 1.50
CA ASP A 81 11.40 10.18 1.44
C ASP A 81 11.23 9.56 2.83
N ILE A 82 10.66 8.37 2.87
CA ILE A 82 10.43 7.62 4.11
C ILE A 82 11.24 6.32 4.04
N PHE A 83 12.06 6.08 5.06
CA PHE A 83 12.75 4.81 5.23
C PHE A 83 12.09 4.01 6.34
N LEU A 84 11.76 2.75 6.05
CA LEU A 84 11.06 1.85 6.95
C LEU A 84 11.86 0.56 7.16
N LYS A 85 12.11 0.24 8.43
CA LYS A 85 12.47 -1.10 8.92
C LYS A 85 11.22 -1.70 9.53
N GLU A 86 10.56 -2.62 8.83
CA GLU A 86 9.26 -3.15 9.22
C GLU A 86 9.32 -3.87 10.57
N GLY A 87 8.40 -3.55 11.46
CA GLY A 87 8.39 -4.04 12.84
C GLY A 87 9.38 -3.36 13.79
N HIS A 88 10.22 -2.42 13.32
CA HIS A 88 11.29 -1.83 14.12
C HIS A 88 11.30 -0.31 14.13
N HIS A 89 11.49 0.35 12.98
CA HIS A 89 11.71 1.80 12.94
C HIS A 89 11.28 2.45 11.63
N VAL A 90 10.95 3.73 11.69
CA VAL A 90 10.66 4.55 10.50
C VAL A 90 11.19 5.96 10.69
N VAL A 91 11.67 6.56 9.61
CA VAL A 91 12.20 7.92 9.56
C VAL A 91 11.73 8.63 8.29
N MET A 92 11.66 9.97 8.32
CA MET A 92 11.37 10.79 7.14
C MET A 92 12.56 11.69 6.82
N CYS A 93 12.95 11.76 5.55
CA CYS A 93 14.04 12.61 5.09
C CYS A 93 13.63 14.10 5.09
N THR A 94 14.44 14.94 5.72
CA THR A 94 14.32 16.41 5.65
C THR A 94 15.15 17.00 4.50
N GLY A 95 15.92 16.17 3.83
CA GLY A 95 16.81 16.47 2.70
C GLY A 95 17.64 15.25 2.35
N ALA A 96 18.66 15.42 1.51
CA ALA A 96 19.50 14.32 1.06
C ALA A 96 20.29 13.65 2.20
N ASN A 97 20.68 14.42 3.22
CA ASN A 97 21.61 13.96 4.27
C ASN A 97 21.00 13.88 5.66
N ASN A 98 19.81 14.42 5.88
CA ASN A 98 19.19 14.50 7.20
C ASN A 98 17.80 13.84 7.20
N ILE A 99 17.46 13.34 8.39
CA ILE A 99 16.15 12.76 8.70
C ILE A 99 15.54 13.43 9.93
N VAL A 100 14.24 13.29 10.08
CA VAL A 100 13.52 13.54 11.32
C VAL A 100 12.86 12.24 11.77
N HIS A 101 12.94 11.96 13.07
CA HIS A 101 12.36 10.76 13.67
C HIS A 101 12.09 10.94 15.17
N ALA A 102 11.21 10.10 15.72
CA ALA A 102 11.09 9.84 17.15
C ALA A 102 11.81 8.52 17.45
N SER A 103 12.59 8.45 18.53
CA SER A 103 13.50 7.32 18.78
C SER A 103 13.30 6.64 20.13
N ILE A 104 13.83 7.17 21.21
CA ILE A 104 13.76 6.62 22.57
C ILE A 104 13.65 7.76 23.58
N ASN A 105 13.05 7.50 24.75
CA ASN A 105 12.89 8.47 25.82
C ASN A 105 14.21 8.77 26.58
N GLU A 106 14.16 9.67 27.55
CA GLU A 106 15.30 10.10 28.38
C GLU A 106 15.99 8.95 29.15
N LYS A 107 15.31 7.83 29.34
CA LYS A 107 15.84 6.61 29.99
C LYS A 107 16.44 5.61 28.98
N GLY A 108 16.48 5.95 27.68
CA GLY A 108 16.91 5.03 26.65
C GLY A 108 15.95 3.86 26.43
N LYS A 109 14.64 4.03 26.74
CA LYS A 109 13.58 3.01 26.64
C LYS A 109 12.47 3.46 25.70
N THR A 110 11.62 2.53 25.35
CA THR A 110 10.48 2.78 24.46
C THR A 110 9.20 3.18 25.19
N THR A 111 9.18 3.07 26.52
CA THR A 111 8.03 3.36 27.38
C THR A 111 8.47 3.89 28.75
N GLY A 112 7.57 4.56 29.44
CA GLY A 112 7.77 5.00 30.83
C GLY A 112 8.70 6.20 30.98
N GLY A 113 8.88 6.99 29.91
CA GLY A 113 9.48 8.32 29.96
C GLY A 113 8.58 9.34 30.65
N LYS A 114 9.09 10.54 30.86
CA LYS A 114 8.28 11.70 31.21
C LYS A 114 7.61 12.27 29.96
N PRO A 115 6.42 12.87 30.05
CA PRO A 115 5.82 13.58 28.93
C PRO A 115 6.74 14.71 28.41
N GLY A 116 6.83 14.84 27.07
CA GLY A 116 7.71 15.80 26.41
C GLY A 116 9.16 15.30 26.24
N ASP A 117 9.95 16.02 25.44
CA ASP A 117 11.35 15.67 25.13
C ASP A 117 12.26 16.24 26.23
N GLN A 118 12.76 15.37 27.11
CA GLN A 118 13.63 15.73 28.23
C GLN A 118 15.10 15.88 27.81
N THR A 119 15.44 15.48 26.59
CA THR A 119 16.83 15.39 26.11
C THR A 119 17.11 16.27 24.89
N GLY A 120 16.06 16.78 24.22
CA GLY A 120 16.13 17.43 22.91
C GLY A 120 16.55 16.45 21.81
N LYS A 121 16.40 15.12 22.05
CA LYS A 121 16.83 14.05 21.11
C LYS A 121 15.82 12.92 20.97
N GLU A 122 14.74 12.94 21.73
CA GLU A 122 13.69 11.93 21.66
C GLU A 122 12.94 12.03 20.34
N ILE A 123 12.66 13.28 19.92
CA ILE A 123 12.21 13.61 18.57
C ILE A 123 13.18 14.63 18.00
N CYS A 124 13.96 14.26 16.98
CA CYS A 124 15.01 15.17 16.50
C CYS A 124 15.24 15.07 15.00
N VAL A 125 15.83 16.14 14.45
CA VAL A 125 16.47 16.14 13.13
C VAL A 125 17.94 15.78 13.31
N ARG A 126 18.39 14.77 12.56
CA ARG A 126 19.80 14.33 12.58
C ARG A 126 20.27 13.85 11.21
N SER A 127 21.56 13.56 11.10
CA SER A 127 22.13 12.96 9.91
C SER A 127 21.52 11.59 9.64
N PHE A 128 21.28 11.27 8.36
CA PHE A 128 20.84 9.95 7.93
C PHE A 128 21.85 8.88 8.35
N TYR A 129 21.34 7.74 8.77
CA TYR A 129 22.14 6.58 9.16
C TYR A 129 21.57 5.28 8.57
N ASN A 130 22.42 4.30 8.41
CA ASN A 130 21.95 2.95 8.07
C ASN A 130 21.46 2.26 9.34
N TYR A 131 20.21 1.84 9.35
CA TYR A 131 19.64 1.07 10.46
C TYR A 131 20.36 -0.28 10.59
N LYS A 132 20.50 -0.79 11.82
CA LYS A 132 21.10 -2.11 12.07
C LYS A 132 20.34 -3.18 11.27
N GLY A 133 21.05 -3.91 10.42
CA GLY A 133 20.46 -4.87 9.48
C GLY A 133 19.82 -4.23 8.23
N GLY A 134 20.13 -2.94 7.95
CA GLY A 134 19.64 -2.20 6.78
C GLY A 134 18.18 -1.76 6.91
N TRP A 135 17.76 -0.89 6.00
CA TRP A 135 16.36 -0.52 5.81
C TRP A 135 15.69 -1.53 4.89
N ASP A 136 14.43 -1.87 5.15
CA ASP A 136 13.69 -2.81 4.28
C ASP A 136 13.07 -2.09 3.09
N TYR A 137 12.65 -0.84 3.29
CA TYR A 137 11.97 -0.04 2.26
C TYR A 137 12.44 1.40 2.27
N HIS A 138 12.49 1.96 1.07
CA HIS A 138 12.64 3.39 0.81
C HIS A 138 11.41 3.82 -0.01
N PHE A 139 10.56 4.65 0.57
CA PHE A 139 9.35 5.18 -0.05
C PHE A 139 9.56 6.61 -0.50
N ARG A 140 9.04 6.93 -1.67
CA ARG A 140 9.00 8.28 -2.22
C ARG A 140 7.60 8.63 -2.67
N PHE A 141 7.13 9.80 -2.26
CA PHE A 141 5.96 10.44 -2.84
C PHE A 141 6.41 11.41 -3.91
N SER A 142 5.81 11.35 -5.07
CA SER A 142 6.10 12.27 -6.17
C SER A 142 4.86 13.09 -6.46
N ASP A 143 4.88 14.36 -6.11
CA ASP A 143 3.93 15.34 -6.65
C ASP A 143 4.32 15.61 -8.11
N ALA A 144 4.12 14.67 -9.00
CA ALA A 144 4.44 14.87 -10.40
C ALA A 144 3.45 15.83 -11.05
N ILE A 145 3.72 17.12 -10.95
CA ILE A 145 3.38 18.05 -12.04
C ILE A 145 4.40 17.73 -13.13
N SER A 146 4.01 16.89 -14.08
CA SER A 146 4.83 16.55 -15.22
C SER A 146 4.91 17.73 -16.17
N THR A 147 6.07 18.41 -16.19
CA THR A 147 6.48 19.21 -17.36
C THR A 147 7.36 18.31 -18.23
N GLN A 148 6.76 17.68 -19.24
CA GLN A 148 7.48 17.10 -20.36
C GLN A 148 6.77 17.45 -21.67
N PRO A 149 7.53 17.72 -22.75
CA PRO A 149 6.99 18.30 -23.98
C PRO A 149 6.12 17.30 -24.77
N THR A 150 5.12 17.87 -25.37
CA THR A 150 4.00 17.32 -26.10
C THR A 150 4.34 16.38 -27.26
N THR A 151 3.77 15.15 -27.22
CA THR A 151 3.04 14.62 -28.37
C THR A 151 1.71 14.07 -27.87
N LYS A 152 0.61 14.49 -28.51
CA LYS A 152 -0.80 14.34 -28.16
C LYS A 152 -1.30 12.91 -28.46
N PRO A 153 -2.45 12.44 -27.93
CA PRO A 153 -3.13 12.57 -26.64
C PRO A 153 -3.65 11.26 -26.03
N SER A 154 -3.73 11.16 -24.70
CA SER A 154 -4.86 10.55 -24.00
C SER A 154 -4.82 10.99 -22.53
N THR A 155 -5.88 11.60 -22.04
CA THR A 155 -5.97 12.36 -20.79
C THR A 155 -6.50 11.50 -19.64
N THR A 156 -5.79 10.41 -19.23
CA THR A 156 -6.12 9.69 -17.99
C THR A 156 -4.83 9.32 -17.25
N PRO A 157 -4.74 9.55 -15.91
CA PRO A 157 -3.52 9.23 -15.15
C PRO A 157 -3.25 7.72 -15.21
N LYS A 158 -2.06 7.34 -15.65
CA LYS A 158 -1.59 5.95 -15.69
C LYS A 158 -1.40 5.45 -14.25
N ASN A 159 -2.10 4.39 -13.86
CA ASN A 159 -1.98 3.76 -12.56
C ASN A 159 -1.00 2.57 -12.63
N ASP A 160 0.16 2.70 -11.97
CA ASP A 160 1.21 1.68 -12.01
C ASP A 160 0.76 0.32 -11.42
N LEU A 161 -0.15 0.31 -10.43
CA LEU A 161 -0.72 -0.94 -9.91
C LEU A 161 -1.63 -1.61 -10.95
N VAL A 162 -2.41 -0.83 -11.69
CA VAL A 162 -3.24 -1.36 -12.79
C VAL A 162 -2.36 -1.91 -13.90
N ALA A 163 -1.28 -1.20 -14.28
CA ALA A 163 -0.31 -1.70 -15.27
C ALA A 163 0.34 -3.01 -14.81
N LEU A 164 0.74 -3.10 -13.54
CA LEU A 164 1.26 -4.33 -12.95
C LEU A 164 0.22 -5.45 -12.99
N GLY A 165 -1.03 -5.16 -12.65
CA GLY A 165 -2.15 -6.09 -12.74
C GLY A 165 -2.38 -6.58 -14.17
N GLN A 166 -2.36 -5.69 -15.15
CA GLN A 166 -2.44 -6.04 -16.57
C GLN A 166 -1.32 -7.00 -16.99
N GLN A 167 -0.07 -6.73 -16.57
CA GLN A 167 1.04 -7.63 -16.82
C GLN A 167 0.84 -9.00 -16.15
N HIS A 168 0.34 -9.02 -14.90
CA HIS A 168 0.01 -10.28 -14.23
C HIS A 168 -1.11 -11.06 -14.94
N THR A 169 -2.14 -10.39 -15.51
CA THR A 169 -3.17 -11.08 -16.29
C THR A 169 -2.57 -11.74 -17.53
N ILE A 170 -1.65 -11.05 -18.22
CA ILE A 170 -0.96 -11.59 -19.41
C ILE A 170 -0.14 -12.83 -19.02
N ASN A 171 0.67 -12.71 -17.96
CA ASN A 171 1.54 -13.81 -17.50
C ASN A 171 0.72 -15.04 -17.08
N TYR A 172 -0.46 -14.84 -16.52
CA TYR A 172 -1.31 -15.91 -16.01
C TYR A 172 -2.17 -16.58 -17.11
N THR A 173 -2.66 -15.81 -18.06
CA THR A 173 -3.59 -16.29 -19.09
C THR A 173 -2.94 -16.56 -20.45
N GLY A 174 -1.73 -16.02 -20.68
CA GLY A 174 -1.08 -16.01 -21.98
C GLY A 174 -1.73 -15.07 -23.01
N HIS A 175 -2.79 -14.32 -22.62
CA HIS A 175 -3.52 -13.44 -23.52
C HIS A 175 -3.01 -12.01 -23.44
N ASN A 176 -2.45 -11.51 -24.53
CA ASN A 176 -1.86 -10.16 -24.60
C ASN A 176 -2.93 -9.08 -24.64
N ILE A 177 -2.75 -8.05 -23.83
CA ILE A 177 -3.49 -6.79 -23.82
C ILE A 177 -2.52 -5.62 -23.69
N GLY A 178 -2.96 -4.39 -23.92
CA GLY A 178 -2.17 -3.19 -23.63
C GLY A 178 -1.89 -3.07 -22.12
N VAL A 179 -0.61 -2.82 -21.77
CA VAL A 179 -0.20 -2.51 -20.39
C VAL A 179 -0.10 -0.98 -20.27
N ASP A 180 -1.26 -0.34 -20.17
CA ASP A 180 -1.41 1.12 -20.22
C ASP A 180 -1.70 1.75 -18.84
N GLY A 181 -1.91 0.92 -17.80
CA GLY A 181 -2.27 1.39 -16.46
C GLY A 181 -3.69 1.93 -16.36
N MET A 182 -4.56 1.62 -17.33
CA MET A 182 -5.96 2.03 -17.35
C MET A 182 -6.88 0.81 -17.29
N TYR A 183 -7.83 0.83 -16.36
CA TYR A 183 -8.87 -0.21 -16.30
C TYR A 183 -9.88 0.01 -17.43
N GLY A 184 -9.83 -0.85 -18.44
CA GLY A 184 -10.71 -0.78 -19.61
C GLY A 184 -11.33 -2.13 -19.95
N PRO A 185 -12.09 -2.21 -21.08
CA PRO A 185 -12.74 -3.45 -21.52
C PRO A 185 -11.78 -4.63 -21.71
N GLN A 186 -10.56 -4.38 -22.22
CA GLN A 186 -9.54 -5.42 -22.41
C GLN A 186 -9.03 -5.95 -21.06
N THR A 187 -8.74 -5.05 -20.09
CA THR A 187 -8.34 -5.43 -18.74
C THR A 187 -9.43 -6.25 -18.06
N ARG A 188 -10.69 -5.81 -18.14
CA ARG A 188 -11.84 -6.55 -17.62
C ARG A 188 -11.94 -7.95 -18.23
N ALA A 189 -11.86 -8.07 -19.54
CA ALA A 189 -11.93 -9.37 -20.22
C ALA A 189 -10.79 -10.30 -19.77
N ASN A 190 -9.57 -9.77 -19.57
CA ASN A 190 -8.45 -10.56 -19.07
C ASN A 190 -8.63 -11.00 -17.60
N ILE A 191 -9.21 -10.15 -16.76
CA ILE A 191 -9.59 -10.54 -15.38
C ILE A 191 -10.59 -11.72 -15.45
N VAL A 192 -11.61 -11.66 -16.32
CA VAL A 192 -12.56 -12.77 -16.47
C VAL A 192 -11.85 -14.04 -16.92
N ARG A 193 -10.88 -13.95 -17.87
CA ARG A 193 -10.03 -15.10 -18.24
C ARG A 193 -9.27 -15.68 -17.06
N CYS A 194 -8.71 -14.84 -16.19
CA CYS A 194 -8.04 -15.32 -14.98
C CYS A 194 -8.99 -16.17 -14.12
N PHE A 195 -10.22 -15.72 -13.90
CA PHE A 195 -11.21 -16.49 -13.13
C PHE A 195 -11.65 -17.76 -13.86
N GLN A 196 -11.80 -17.74 -15.20
CA GLN A 196 -12.11 -18.92 -15.99
C GLN A 196 -10.99 -19.97 -15.91
N VAL A 197 -9.71 -19.56 -15.99
CA VAL A 197 -8.55 -20.44 -15.80
C VAL A 197 -8.57 -21.04 -14.40
N ALA A 198 -8.74 -20.20 -13.38
CA ALA A 198 -8.76 -20.64 -11.97
C ALA A 198 -9.90 -21.64 -11.72
N MET A 199 -11.12 -21.36 -12.17
CA MET A 199 -12.26 -22.27 -12.01
C MET A 199 -12.06 -23.60 -12.75
N ASN A 200 -11.43 -23.58 -13.92
CA ASN A 200 -11.08 -24.79 -14.63
C ASN A 200 -10.07 -25.63 -13.86
N HIS A 201 -9.05 -24.96 -13.28
CA HIS A 201 -8.00 -25.63 -12.52
C HIS A 201 -8.52 -26.20 -11.19
N ASP A 202 -9.15 -25.35 -10.37
CA ASP A 202 -9.50 -25.69 -8.99
C ASP A 202 -10.78 -26.55 -8.90
N TYR A 203 -11.73 -26.36 -9.85
CA TYR A 203 -13.07 -26.96 -9.77
C TYR A 203 -13.44 -27.82 -10.99
N GLY A 204 -12.53 -27.97 -11.97
CA GLY A 204 -12.80 -28.77 -13.17
C GLY A 204 -13.94 -28.26 -14.03
N SER A 205 -14.20 -26.95 -14.06
CA SER A 205 -15.41 -26.33 -14.62
C SER A 205 -15.51 -26.42 -16.16
N ARG A 206 -14.42 -26.74 -16.87
CA ARG A 206 -14.34 -26.88 -18.33
C ARG A 206 -14.86 -25.65 -19.10
N LEU A 207 -14.65 -24.45 -18.56
CA LEU A 207 -15.04 -23.21 -19.20
C LEU A 207 -14.16 -22.94 -20.42
N LYS A 208 -14.73 -22.34 -21.46
CA LYS A 208 -13.97 -21.68 -22.52
C LYS A 208 -13.33 -20.42 -21.90
N VAL A 209 -12.00 -20.26 -22.05
CA VAL A 209 -11.26 -19.10 -21.54
C VAL A 209 -11.33 -17.99 -22.60
N ASP A 210 -12.49 -17.35 -22.71
CA ASP A 210 -12.79 -16.32 -23.72
C ASP A 210 -12.86 -14.89 -23.16
N GLY A 211 -12.86 -14.76 -21.83
CA GLY A 211 -13.00 -13.45 -21.16
C GLY A 211 -14.44 -12.93 -21.15
N ALA A 212 -15.42 -13.75 -21.54
CA ALA A 212 -16.84 -13.41 -21.47
C ALA A 212 -17.45 -13.90 -20.14
N CYS A 213 -18.06 -12.99 -19.38
CA CYS A 213 -18.74 -13.33 -18.13
C CYS A 213 -20.21 -13.70 -18.39
N GLY A 214 -20.43 -14.80 -19.13
CA GLY A 214 -21.76 -15.34 -19.44
C GLY A 214 -22.32 -16.27 -18.37
N LYS A 215 -23.51 -16.85 -18.64
CA LYS A 215 -24.20 -17.78 -17.74
C LYS A 215 -23.30 -18.93 -17.27
N ASN A 216 -22.51 -19.51 -18.18
CA ASN A 216 -21.62 -20.63 -17.84
C ASN A 216 -20.57 -20.23 -16.80
N THR A 217 -19.92 -19.06 -16.98
CA THR A 217 -18.94 -18.54 -16.02
C THR A 217 -19.57 -18.26 -14.65
N ILE A 218 -20.78 -17.67 -14.62
CA ILE A 218 -21.51 -17.38 -13.38
C ILE A 218 -21.97 -18.68 -12.67
N ASN A 219 -22.43 -19.66 -13.44
CA ASN A 219 -22.84 -20.96 -12.90
C ASN A 219 -21.64 -21.72 -12.33
N ALA A 220 -20.51 -21.70 -13.04
CA ALA A 220 -19.26 -22.32 -12.57
C ALA A 220 -18.74 -21.67 -11.27
N LEU A 221 -18.87 -20.34 -11.13
CA LEU A 221 -18.55 -19.68 -9.88
C LEU A 221 -19.40 -20.20 -8.71
N GLY A 222 -20.67 -20.53 -8.94
CA GLY A 222 -21.55 -21.19 -7.95
C GLY A 222 -21.55 -20.53 -6.58
N LYS A 223 -21.13 -21.29 -5.56
CA LYS A 223 -20.94 -20.85 -4.17
C LYS A 223 -19.45 -20.77 -3.78
N HIS A 224 -18.53 -20.90 -4.73
CA HIS A 224 -17.11 -20.84 -4.45
C HIS A 224 -16.71 -19.47 -3.90
N TYR A 225 -15.76 -19.49 -2.97
CA TYR A 225 -15.17 -18.32 -2.33
C TYR A 225 -13.72 -18.62 -1.97
N VAL A 226 -12.94 -17.60 -1.68
CA VAL A 226 -11.61 -17.74 -1.10
C VAL A 226 -11.45 -16.78 0.07
N LYS A 227 -10.69 -17.21 1.10
CA LYS A 227 -10.48 -16.48 2.33
C LYS A 227 -9.07 -16.69 2.88
N TYR A 228 -8.75 -15.96 3.92
CA TYR A 228 -7.48 -16.04 4.62
C TYR A 228 -7.08 -17.50 4.96
N GLY A 229 -5.82 -17.84 4.67
CA GLY A 229 -5.21 -19.14 4.89
C GLY A 229 -5.36 -20.13 3.74
N GLU A 230 -6.18 -19.83 2.73
CA GLU A 230 -6.36 -20.73 1.56
C GLU A 230 -5.25 -20.55 0.52
N THR A 231 -4.95 -21.63 -0.19
CA THR A 231 -3.96 -21.68 -1.27
C THR A 231 -4.56 -22.41 -2.45
N GLN A 232 -4.89 -21.68 -3.53
CA GLN A 232 -5.47 -22.20 -4.76
C GLN A 232 -5.41 -21.16 -5.89
N GLU A 233 -5.61 -21.56 -7.14
CA GLU A 233 -5.54 -20.66 -8.29
C GLU A 233 -6.63 -19.58 -8.29
N MET A 234 -7.78 -19.84 -7.67
CA MET A 234 -8.81 -18.84 -7.44
C MET A 234 -8.30 -17.66 -6.59
N VAL A 235 -7.40 -17.91 -5.62
CA VAL A 235 -6.72 -16.85 -4.85
C VAL A 235 -5.83 -16.01 -5.77
N ARG A 236 -5.07 -16.64 -6.67
CA ARG A 236 -4.24 -15.93 -7.66
C ARG A 236 -5.10 -15.04 -8.55
N ALA A 237 -6.22 -15.55 -9.05
CA ALA A 237 -7.14 -14.76 -9.87
C ALA A 237 -7.67 -13.53 -9.11
N VAL A 238 -8.00 -13.67 -7.81
CA VAL A 238 -8.38 -12.55 -6.93
C VAL A 238 -7.24 -11.56 -6.77
N GLN A 239 -6.01 -12.02 -6.49
CA GLN A 239 -4.83 -11.17 -6.35
C GLN A 239 -4.57 -10.36 -7.63
N VAL A 240 -4.58 -11.00 -8.77
CA VAL A 240 -4.37 -10.34 -10.08
C VAL A 240 -5.48 -9.32 -10.38
N ALA A 241 -6.73 -9.68 -10.13
CA ALA A 241 -7.86 -8.76 -10.31
C ALA A 241 -7.77 -7.54 -9.39
N LEU A 242 -7.39 -7.71 -8.12
CA LEU A 242 -7.20 -6.60 -7.17
C LEU A 242 -6.15 -5.60 -7.68
N TYR A 243 -5.03 -6.06 -8.23
CA TYR A 243 -4.05 -5.17 -8.86
C TYR A 243 -4.67 -4.35 -10.01
N CYS A 244 -5.47 -5.00 -10.87
CA CYS A 244 -6.14 -4.31 -11.98
C CYS A 244 -7.16 -3.25 -11.52
N TYR A 245 -7.64 -3.35 -10.29
CA TYR A 245 -8.47 -2.32 -9.65
C TYR A 245 -7.67 -1.30 -8.81
N GLY A 246 -6.33 -1.38 -8.81
CA GLY A 246 -5.46 -0.47 -8.07
C GLY A 246 -5.31 -0.81 -6.58
N PHE A 247 -5.72 -2.00 -6.15
CA PHE A 247 -5.49 -2.50 -4.79
C PHE A 247 -4.30 -3.46 -4.77
N ASN A 248 -3.40 -3.31 -3.80
CA ASN A 248 -2.18 -4.11 -3.72
C ASN A 248 -2.37 -5.34 -2.82
N PRO A 249 -2.51 -6.56 -3.37
CA PRO A 249 -2.62 -7.79 -2.58
C PRO A 249 -1.26 -8.38 -2.14
N GLY A 250 -0.14 -7.71 -2.44
CA GLY A 250 1.20 -8.24 -2.24
C GLY A 250 1.67 -9.10 -3.42
N LYS A 251 2.02 -10.35 -3.18
CA LYS A 251 2.42 -11.28 -4.24
C LYS A 251 1.19 -11.88 -4.94
N THR A 252 1.38 -12.32 -6.19
CA THR A 252 0.39 -13.12 -6.93
C THR A 252 0.78 -14.60 -6.88
N ASP A 253 0.87 -15.13 -5.66
CA ASP A 253 1.44 -16.44 -5.32
C ASP A 253 0.39 -17.52 -5.05
N ALA A 254 -0.89 -17.20 -5.25
CA ALA A 254 -2.02 -18.07 -4.92
C ALA A 254 -2.23 -18.33 -3.42
N ILE A 255 -1.56 -17.59 -2.52
CA ILE A 255 -1.69 -17.71 -1.06
C ILE A 255 -2.51 -16.53 -0.53
N PHE A 256 -3.65 -16.80 0.09
CA PHE A 256 -4.50 -15.76 0.69
C PHE A 256 -3.94 -15.33 2.05
N GLY A 257 -2.91 -14.50 2.03
CA GLY A 257 -2.28 -13.93 3.22
C GLY A 257 -2.89 -12.60 3.67
N ASP A 258 -2.26 -11.96 4.67
CA ASP A 258 -2.72 -10.69 5.25
C ASP A 258 -2.86 -9.56 4.21
N ASN A 259 -1.92 -9.43 3.28
CA ASN A 259 -1.98 -8.40 2.24
C ASN A 259 -3.15 -8.64 1.29
N THR A 260 -3.42 -9.88 0.90
CA THR A 260 -4.57 -10.24 0.07
C THR A 260 -5.88 -9.94 0.80
N LYS A 261 -6.00 -10.32 2.09
CA LYS A 261 -7.16 -10.00 2.92
C LYS A 261 -7.39 -8.49 3.02
N LEU A 262 -6.33 -7.72 3.26
CA LEU A 262 -6.42 -6.27 3.34
C LEU A 262 -6.90 -5.65 2.02
N ALA A 263 -6.35 -6.10 0.90
CA ALA A 263 -6.74 -5.62 -0.44
C ALA A 263 -8.20 -5.98 -0.76
N VAL A 264 -8.68 -7.18 -0.37
CA VAL A 264 -10.11 -7.56 -0.50
C VAL A 264 -10.98 -6.64 0.33
N LEU A 265 -10.65 -6.37 1.60
CA LEU A 265 -11.39 -5.43 2.46
C LEU A 265 -11.46 -4.02 1.86
N GLN A 266 -10.36 -3.52 1.30
CA GLN A 266 -10.32 -2.21 0.65
C GLN A 266 -11.18 -2.17 -0.60
N PHE A 267 -11.10 -3.21 -1.44
CA PHE A 267 -11.94 -3.34 -2.64
C PHE A 267 -13.43 -3.42 -2.28
N GLN A 268 -13.80 -4.24 -1.30
CA GLN A 268 -15.17 -4.38 -0.83
C GLN A 268 -15.75 -3.02 -0.37
N ARG A 269 -15.00 -2.27 0.45
CA ARG A 269 -15.40 -0.91 0.87
C ARG A 269 -15.56 0.03 -0.31
N ALA A 270 -14.62 0.04 -1.23
CA ALA A 270 -14.66 0.89 -2.42
C ALA A 270 -15.84 0.56 -3.36
N LYS A 271 -16.33 -0.68 -3.32
CA LYS A 271 -17.47 -1.16 -4.13
C LYS A 271 -18.80 -1.17 -3.35
N GLY A 272 -18.83 -0.71 -2.10
CA GLY A 272 -20.03 -0.73 -1.28
C GLY A 272 -20.53 -2.15 -0.91
N LEU A 273 -19.61 -3.13 -0.91
CA LEU A 273 -19.89 -4.50 -0.49
C LEU A 273 -19.66 -4.67 1.01
N THR A 274 -20.21 -5.75 1.58
CA THR A 274 -19.86 -6.17 2.94
C THR A 274 -18.36 -6.40 3.04
N ALA A 275 -17.68 -5.62 3.88
CA ALA A 275 -16.22 -5.68 4.04
C ALA A 275 -15.85 -6.72 5.10
N ASP A 276 -15.96 -8.00 4.75
CA ASP A 276 -15.64 -9.16 5.60
C ASP A 276 -14.26 -9.77 5.34
N GLY A 277 -13.58 -9.31 4.26
CA GLY A 277 -12.28 -9.82 3.84
C GLY A 277 -12.33 -11.21 3.19
N ILE A 278 -13.52 -11.69 2.82
CA ILE A 278 -13.75 -12.93 2.10
C ILE A 278 -14.07 -12.62 0.64
N ALA A 279 -13.32 -13.16 -0.30
CA ALA A 279 -13.66 -13.02 -1.71
C ALA A 279 -14.76 -14.05 -2.06
N GLY A 280 -15.98 -13.77 -1.61
CA GLY A 280 -17.20 -14.54 -1.91
C GLY A 280 -17.79 -14.18 -3.28
N LYS A 281 -18.90 -14.82 -3.61
CA LYS A 281 -19.59 -14.66 -4.92
C LYS A 281 -19.78 -13.20 -5.34
N ASN A 282 -20.24 -12.33 -4.43
CA ASN A 282 -20.49 -10.93 -4.76
C ASN A 282 -19.17 -10.15 -5.00
N THR A 283 -18.15 -10.44 -4.19
CA THR A 283 -16.82 -9.84 -4.35
C THR A 283 -16.19 -10.28 -5.67
N ILE A 284 -16.24 -11.57 -6.00
CA ILE A 284 -15.68 -12.10 -7.26
C ILE A 284 -16.46 -11.56 -8.47
N LYS A 285 -17.79 -11.47 -8.40
CA LYS A 285 -18.58 -10.83 -9.45
C LYS A 285 -18.17 -9.37 -9.66
N ALA A 286 -18.03 -8.61 -8.59
CA ALA A 286 -17.57 -7.22 -8.68
C ALA A 286 -16.14 -7.11 -9.24
N LEU A 287 -15.23 -8.04 -8.91
CA LEU A 287 -13.89 -8.14 -9.52
C LEU A 287 -13.96 -8.45 -11.02
N MET A 288 -14.91 -9.27 -11.47
CA MET A 288 -15.18 -9.52 -12.90
C MET A 288 -15.92 -8.36 -13.59
N GLY A 289 -16.29 -7.30 -12.83
CA GLY A 289 -16.95 -6.10 -13.36
C GLY A 289 -18.45 -6.27 -13.62
N ILE A 290 -19.14 -7.12 -12.85
CA ILE A 290 -20.59 -7.40 -12.96
C ILE A 290 -21.25 -7.32 -11.59
#